data_ec0f4f1e89a27ee21d3d1191a9421320
#
_entry.id   ec0f4f1e89a27ee21d3d1191a9421320
#
_cell.length_a   1.000
_cell.length_b   1.000
_cell.length_c   1.000
_cell.angle_alpha   90.00
_cell.angle_beta   90.00
_cell.angle_gamma   90.00
#
_symmetry.space_group_name_H-M   'P 1'
#
loop_
_entity.id
_entity.type
_entity.pdbx_description
1 polymer ?
#
loop_
_entity_poly.entity_id
_entity_poly.type
_entity_poly.pdbx_seq_one_letter_code
_entity_poly.pdbx_strand_id
1 'polypeptide(L)'
;GTKEMPGFGEQMRQISLHFVPTAILSRQVTVIRETTDHAALIMNLPGQPKSIKETLEGLKDADGKQIVGGIFAAVPYCIDLMGGPYIETNEAICKAWRPKHAIRPA
;
A
#
# COMPACT_ATOMS: atom_id res chain seq x y z
N GLY A 1 -12.65 -2.05 -16.93
CA GLY A 1 -13.19 -1.22 -15.88
C GLY A 1 -12.15 -0.73 -14.91
N THR A 2 -12.54 0.16 -14.06
CA THR A 2 -11.68 0.73 -13.03
C THR A 2 -12.36 0.57 -11.67
N LYS A 3 -11.62 0.06 -10.70
CA LYS A 3 -12.11 -0.11 -9.33
C LYS A 3 -11.23 0.68 -8.39
N GLU A 4 -11.86 1.51 -7.56
CA GLU A 4 -11.15 2.25 -6.54
C GLU A 4 -10.76 1.33 -5.37
N MET A 5 -9.57 1.55 -4.84
CA MET A 5 -9.07 0.84 -3.66
C MET A 5 -8.89 1.86 -2.52
N PRO A 6 -9.99 2.25 -1.85
CA PRO A 6 -9.97 3.38 -0.93
C PRO A 6 -9.06 3.20 0.29
N GLY A 7 -8.83 1.96 0.72
CA GLY A 7 -7.97 1.70 1.87
C GLY A 7 -6.55 2.21 1.70
N PHE A 8 -6.01 2.16 0.49
CA PHE A 8 -4.68 2.72 0.21
C PHE A 8 -4.67 4.23 0.41
N GLY A 9 -5.68 4.93 -0.11
CA GLY A 9 -5.79 6.38 0.05
C GLY A 9 -6.00 6.78 1.52
N GLU A 10 -6.80 6.01 2.25
CA GLU A 10 -7.01 6.24 3.68
C GLU A 10 -5.71 6.11 4.45
N GLN A 11 -4.93 5.07 4.17
CA GLN A 11 -3.65 4.85 4.85
C GLN A 11 -2.64 5.95 4.49
N MET A 12 -2.58 6.35 3.22
CA MET A 12 -1.71 7.45 2.79
C MET A 12 -2.05 8.75 3.50
N ARG A 13 -3.35 9.07 3.63
CA ARG A 13 -3.78 10.26 4.36
C ARG A 13 -3.43 10.18 5.83
N GLN A 14 -3.58 9.02 6.45
CA GLN A 14 -3.23 8.82 7.84
C GLN A 14 -1.75 9.11 8.09
N ILE A 15 -0.88 8.65 7.21
CA ILE A 15 0.56 8.94 7.28
C ILE A 15 0.80 10.44 7.13
N SER A 16 0.20 11.07 6.13
CA SER A 16 0.39 12.49 5.86
C SER A 16 -0.12 13.38 6.97
N LEU A 17 -1.18 12.98 7.67
CA LEU A 17 -1.74 13.74 8.79
C LEU A 17 -0.79 13.88 9.98
N HIS A 18 0.21 13.00 10.10
CA HIS A 18 1.25 13.15 11.12
C HIS A 18 2.11 14.40 10.89
N PHE A 19 2.12 14.94 9.68
CA PHE A 19 2.97 16.07 9.30
C PHE A 19 2.18 17.32 8.94
N VAL A 20 1.05 17.15 8.25
CA VAL A 20 0.31 18.26 7.64
C VAL A 20 -1.20 18.09 7.93
N PRO A 21 -1.81 19.00 8.73
CA PRO A 21 -3.25 18.88 9.02
C PRO A 21 -4.14 18.95 7.79
N THR A 22 -3.71 19.69 6.75
CA THR A 22 -4.48 19.82 5.51
C THR A 22 -4.47 18.56 4.64
N ALA A 23 -3.80 17.50 5.07
CA ALA A 23 -3.81 16.22 4.35
C ALA A 23 -5.23 15.64 4.21
N ILE A 24 -6.16 16.04 5.06
CA ILE A 24 -7.57 15.65 4.92
C ILE A 24 -8.19 16.09 3.59
N LEU A 25 -7.60 17.10 2.96
CA LEU A 25 -8.05 17.62 1.67
C LEU A 25 -7.40 16.88 0.48
N SER A 26 -6.47 15.98 0.73
CA SER A 26 -5.75 15.29 -0.33
C SER A 26 -6.67 14.34 -1.11
N ARG A 27 -6.38 14.19 -2.40
CA ARG A 27 -7.11 13.27 -3.28
C ARG A 27 -6.27 12.03 -3.62
N GLN A 28 -5.53 11.55 -2.65
CA GLN A 28 -4.71 10.36 -2.85
C GLN A 28 -5.61 9.17 -3.14
N VAL A 29 -5.39 8.54 -4.28
CA VAL A 29 -6.26 7.48 -4.80
C VAL A 29 -5.41 6.32 -5.29
N THR A 30 -5.92 5.13 -5.07
CA THR A 30 -5.36 3.91 -5.65
C THR A 30 -6.51 3.19 -6.35
N VAL A 31 -6.27 2.76 -7.57
CA VAL A 31 -7.28 2.06 -8.37
C VAL A 31 -6.69 0.80 -9.01
N ILE A 32 -7.56 -0.16 -9.29
CA ILE A 32 -7.24 -1.29 -10.15
C ILE A 32 -7.89 -1.00 -11.49
N ARG A 33 -7.10 -0.95 -12.54
CA ARG A 33 -7.59 -0.84 -13.91
C ARG A 33 -7.52 -2.20 -14.57
N GLU A 34 -8.66 -2.69 -15.00
CA GLU A 34 -8.78 -3.97 -15.69
C GLU A 34 -9.13 -3.76 -17.15
N THR A 35 -8.45 -4.51 -18.02
CA THR A 35 -8.78 -4.66 -19.42
C THR A 35 -9.05 -6.14 -19.68
N THR A 36 -9.36 -6.51 -20.92
CA THR A 36 -9.64 -7.90 -21.29
C THR A 36 -8.49 -8.84 -20.91
N ASP A 37 -7.26 -8.39 -21.09
CA ASP A 37 -6.07 -9.23 -20.94
C ASP A 37 -5.19 -8.88 -19.72
N HIS A 38 -5.37 -7.72 -19.13
CA HIS A 38 -4.46 -7.20 -18.11
C HIS A 38 -5.19 -6.52 -16.97
N ALA A 39 -4.52 -6.49 -15.82
CA ALA A 39 -4.94 -5.68 -14.69
C ALA A 39 -3.71 -4.96 -14.12
N ALA A 40 -3.88 -3.71 -13.72
CA ALA A 40 -2.80 -2.91 -13.13
C ALA A 40 -3.29 -2.21 -11.87
N LEU A 41 -2.44 -2.23 -10.84
CA LEU A 41 -2.66 -1.45 -9.63
C LEU A 41 -1.97 -0.10 -9.84
N ILE A 42 -2.74 0.97 -9.77
CA ILE A 42 -2.23 2.33 -10.00
C ILE A 42 -2.39 3.12 -8.72
N MET A 43 -1.27 3.65 -8.20
CA MET A 43 -1.27 4.42 -6.97
C MET A 43 -0.74 5.83 -7.22
N ASN A 44 -1.51 6.83 -6.80
CA ASN A 44 -1.04 8.21 -6.77
C ASN A 44 -0.30 8.45 -5.46
N LEU A 45 0.97 8.81 -5.57
CA LEU A 45 1.79 9.09 -4.40
C LEU A 45 1.92 10.59 -4.17
N PRO A 46 2.20 11.04 -2.92
CA PRO A 46 2.48 12.44 -2.65
C PRO A 46 3.66 12.94 -3.47
N GLY A 47 3.62 14.22 -3.88
CA GLY A 47 4.64 14.80 -4.76
C GLY A 47 5.99 15.10 -4.11
N GLN A 48 6.07 15.11 -2.78
CA GLN A 48 7.32 15.38 -2.07
C GLN A 48 8.16 14.12 -1.98
N PRO A 49 9.44 14.13 -2.41
CA PRO A 49 10.28 12.92 -2.40
C PRO A 49 10.36 12.24 -1.02
N LYS A 50 10.48 13.01 0.04
CA LYS A 50 10.50 12.48 1.41
C LYS A 50 9.21 11.76 1.76
N SER A 51 8.09 12.28 1.32
CA SER A 51 6.77 11.71 1.58
C SER A 51 6.57 10.38 0.88
N ILE A 52 7.21 10.16 -0.25
CA ILE A 52 7.11 8.90 -0.99
C ILE A 52 7.63 7.75 -0.13
N LYS A 53 8.82 7.91 0.45
CA LYS A 53 9.38 6.88 1.32
C LYS A 53 8.48 6.61 2.53
N GLU A 54 8.03 7.67 3.19
CA GLU A 54 7.17 7.55 4.37
C GLU A 54 5.84 6.85 4.04
N THR A 55 5.27 7.16 2.88
CA THR A 55 4.03 6.55 2.43
C THR A 55 4.21 5.06 2.14
N LEU A 56 5.29 4.69 1.47
CA LEU A 56 5.55 3.30 1.11
C LEU A 56 5.96 2.43 2.30
N GLU A 57 6.82 2.95 3.15
CA GLU A 57 7.43 2.18 4.24
C GLU A 57 6.72 2.35 5.59
N GLY A 58 5.97 3.45 5.76
CA GLY A 58 5.33 3.77 7.03
C GLY A 58 6.21 4.60 7.94
N LEU A 59 5.69 4.86 9.14
CA LEU A 59 6.34 5.72 10.12
C LEU A 59 6.85 4.89 11.30
N LYS A 60 8.02 5.24 11.80
CA LYS A 60 8.63 4.60 12.95
C LYS A 60 8.94 5.64 14.01
N ASP A 61 8.93 5.22 15.28
CA ASP A 61 9.35 6.07 16.39
C ASP A 61 10.88 6.11 16.51
N ALA A 62 11.38 6.81 17.54
CA ALA A 62 12.81 6.95 17.77
C ALA A 62 13.51 5.61 18.04
N ASP A 63 12.76 4.62 18.53
CA ASP A 63 13.29 3.29 18.83
C ASP A 63 13.22 2.33 17.64
N GLY A 64 12.75 2.82 16.49
CA GLY A 64 12.57 2.02 15.28
C GLY A 64 11.31 1.20 15.25
N LYS A 65 10.42 1.36 16.23
CA LYS A 65 9.13 0.68 16.26
C LYS A 65 8.16 1.34 15.32
N GLN A 66 7.47 0.54 14.50
CA GLN A 66 6.52 1.07 13.55
C GLN A 66 5.27 1.62 14.25
N ILE A 67 4.95 2.91 13.99
CA ILE A 67 3.78 3.57 14.52
C ILE A 67 2.61 3.44 13.56
N VAL A 68 2.87 3.62 12.26
CA VAL A 68 1.88 3.52 11.19
C VAL A 68 2.47 2.70 10.06
N GLY A 69 1.75 1.70 9.60
CA GLY A 69 2.20 0.86 8.48
C GLY A 69 2.18 1.63 7.16
N GLY A 70 3.18 1.39 6.32
CA GLY A 70 3.20 1.91 4.96
C GLY A 70 2.31 1.09 4.03
N ILE A 71 2.02 1.64 2.86
CA ILE A 71 1.12 0.97 1.91
C ILE A 71 1.81 -0.16 1.13
N PHE A 72 3.14 -0.13 1.02
CA PHE A 72 3.86 -1.07 0.16
C PHE A 72 3.69 -2.52 0.63
N ALA A 73 3.62 -2.76 1.93
CA ALA A 73 3.45 -4.10 2.48
C ALA A 73 2.13 -4.77 2.08
N ALA A 74 1.11 -3.99 1.74
CA ALA A 74 -0.18 -4.51 1.30
C ALA A 74 -0.21 -4.85 -0.20
N VAL A 75 0.76 -4.39 -0.98
CA VAL A 75 0.77 -4.56 -2.44
C VAL A 75 0.85 -6.03 -2.86
N PRO A 76 1.73 -6.87 -2.29
CA PRO A 76 1.82 -8.27 -2.73
C PRO A 76 0.49 -9.02 -2.63
N TYR A 77 -0.22 -8.88 -1.52
CA TYR A 77 -1.51 -9.54 -1.38
C TYR A 77 -2.58 -8.95 -2.31
N CYS A 78 -2.53 -7.64 -2.54
CA CYS A 78 -3.42 -7.00 -3.51
C CYS A 78 -3.20 -7.58 -4.91
N ILE A 79 -1.95 -7.81 -5.30
CA ILE A 79 -1.62 -8.44 -6.59
C ILE A 79 -2.15 -9.87 -6.64
N ASP A 80 -2.06 -10.62 -5.52
CA ASP A 80 -2.66 -11.95 -5.44
C ASP A 80 -4.17 -11.90 -5.73
N LEU A 81 -4.87 -10.96 -5.10
CA LEU A 81 -6.32 -10.82 -5.26
C LEU A 81 -6.72 -10.40 -6.67
N MET A 82 -5.84 -9.70 -7.38
CA MET A 82 -6.05 -9.31 -8.78
C MET A 82 -5.81 -10.45 -9.77
N GLY A 83 -5.32 -11.61 -9.29
CA GLY A 83 -4.96 -12.73 -10.16
C GLY A 83 -3.58 -12.61 -10.76
N GLY A 84 -2.74 -11.73 -10.22
CA GLY A 84 -1.36 -11.56 -10.69
C GLY A 84 -0.41 -12.63 -10.15
N PRO A 85 0.86 -12.57 -10.54
CA PRO A 85 1.85 -13.55 -10.09
C PRO A 85 2.12 -13.42 -8.60
N TYR A 86 2.52 -14.54 -7.99
CA TYR A 86 2.95 -14.51 -6.60
C TYR A 86 4.27 -13.72 -6.50
N ILE A 87 4.25 -12.66 -5.71
CA ILE A 87 5.43 -11.84 -5.46
C ILE A 87 6.07 -12.30 -4.16
N GLU A 88 7.33 -12.70 -4.23
CA GLU A 88 8.08 -13.08 -3.04
C GLU A 88 8.39 -11.84 -2.21
N THR A 89 8.23 -11.96 -0.90
CA THR A 89 8.37 -10.84 0.02
C THR A 89 9.27 -11.19 1.17
N ASN A 90 9.70 -10.17 1.90
CA ASN A 90 10.33 -10.37 3.19
C ASN A 90 9.24 -10.75 4.19
N GLU A 91 9.20 -12.01 4.55
CA GLU A 91 8.17 -12.58 5.44
C GLU A 91 8.13 -11.90 6.80
N ALA A 92 9.28 -11.45 7.30
CA ALA A 92 9.33 -10.75 8.58
C ALA A 92 8.53 -9.45 8.55
N ILE A 93 8.44 -8.81 7.38
CA ILE A 93 7.73 -7.54 7.21
C ILE A 93 6.30 -7.77 6.76
N CYS A 94 6.07 -8.67 5.80
CA CYS A 94 4.79 -8.80 5.11
C CYS A 94 3.89 -9.92 5.63
N LYS A 95 4.35 -10.73 6.57
CA LYS A 95 3.62 -11.89 7.10
C LYS A 95 2.20 -11.53 7.58
N ALA A 96 2.06 -10.42 8.28
CA ALA A 96 0.77 -9.98 8.81
C ALA A 96 -0.18 -9.48 7.73
N TRP A 97 0.33 -9.19 6.55
CA TRP A 97 -0.43 -8.61 5.44
C TRP A 97 -0.89 -9.64 4.42
N ARG A 98 -0.51 -10.89 4.62
CA ARG A 98 -0.83 -11.96 3.69
C ARG A 98 -1.37 -13.15 4.48
N PRO A 99 -2.64 -13.51 4.31
CA PRO A 99 -3.22 -14.61 5.08
C PRO A 99 -2.58 -15.95 4.69
N LYS A 100 -2.70 -16.94 5.58
CA LYS A 100 -2.06 -18.25 5.40
C LYS A 100 -2.42 -18.92 4.07
N HIS A 101 -3.67 -18.83 3.65
CA HIS A 101 -4.12 -19.45 2.41
C HIS A 101 -3.51 -18.81 1.15
N ALA A 102 -2.98 -17.61 1.27
CA ALA A 102 -2.33 -16.88 0.18
C ALA A 102 -0.81 -17.08 0.17
N ILE A 103 -0.25 -17.81 1.16
CA ILE A 103 1.17 -18.12 1.19
C ILE A 103 1.46 -19.11 0.06
N ARG A 104 2.60 -18.94 -0.61
CA ARG A 104 3.03 -19.77 -1.71
C ARG A 104 2.95 -21.25 -1.33
N PRO A 105 2.22 -22.06 -2.09
CA PRO A 105 2.18 -23.51 -1.84
C PRO A 105 3.57 -24.12 -2.03
N ALA A 106 3.87 -25.07 -1.17
CA ALA A 106 5.14 -25.78 -1.21
C ALA A 106 5.32 -26.53 -2.52
#